data_39bce5b75835f393cd9350c171adbf1d
#
_entry.id   39bce5b75835f393cd9350c171adbf1d
#
_cell.length_a   1.000
_cell.length_b   1.000
_cell.length_c   1.000
_cell.angle_alpha   90.00
_cell.angle_beta   90.00
_cell.angle_gamma   90.00
#
_symmetry.space_group_name_H-M   'P 1'
#
loop_
_entity.id
_entity.type
_entity.pdbx_description
1 polymer ?
#
loop_
_entity_poly.entity_id
_entity_poly.type
_entity_poly.pdbx_seq_one_letter_code
_entity_poly.pdbx_strand_id
1 'polypeptide(L)'
;MIDYSKNISRLSKLESGWLKHYVRDSCTIYLKYKRKLNGYKRRMEQNIFTELSLIIAVGAGVSLFMRLARQPLIIGYILTGIIVGPTLLHIIKDEQSIKVFSEIGITLLLFIIGLGLNIRVVKEVGKVSAVVGMVQIIGTTLAGYLASYALGFDRTESLIIGAALSFSSTIIILKLIGDKKEQGRLYGKITIGILLVQDIIATLSLIFIAASSGDKGFSANSLLWLGAKGLAITVPLFLIALHILPRMRNLIAGSQEFLFLFAIAWGFGAAILYKTFGFSIEIGALLAGISLASTPYAKEIGSRLRPLRDFFVVVFFINLGTILSFDSIGSTWPTVIILSLIALIVKPIITLSIMGMMRYTKLTSFKASSSIAQVSEFSLVLVILAVSQKLASPELTSIITLVALITITFSSYFIIYADKLYSVFEKRLSLFERRVVKADKEHRNQYQLILFGYKKGGAGFLKTFVSLGKKYIVIDYDPEVIDVLEQHEHNYLYGDATDQEFLEEVGIESAKLIVSTITDFQTNMILASYIEKTNHGKSLFICNADSAHHASELYNEGADYVMLPHYIGSDRIGTFIKKSGLKKSEFRKFRTKHLAYLENHYDDSPLKHDHLRLGHAVLAKMESLTKTAK
;
A
#
# COMPACT_ATOMS: atom_id res chain seq x y z
N MET A 1 -44.49 -5.81 6.57
CA MET A 1 -45.02 -5.33 7.88
C MET A 1 -46.53 -5.36 7.80
N ILE A 2 -47.17 -6.34 8.42
CA ILE A 2 -48.63 -6.48 8.45
C ILE A 2 -49.15 -5.43 9.41
N ASP A 3 -50.04 -4.57 8.94
CA ASP A 3 -50.63 -3.49 9.71
C ASP A 3 -51.60 -4.08 10.79
N TYR A 4 -51.06 -4.32 11.97
CA TYR A 4 -51.79 -4.87 13.11
C TYR A 4 -52.87 -3.94 13.65
N SER A 5 -52.86 -2.64 13.30
CA SER A 5 -53.84 -1.66 13.76
C SER A 5 -55.25 -1.91 13.22
N LYS A 6 -55.34 -2.44 11.96
CA LYS A 6 -56.61 -2.77 11.31
C LYS A 6 -57.21 -4.08 11.80
N ASN A 7 -56.38 -4.98 12.35
CA ASN A 7 -56.90 -6.27 12.89
C ASN A 7 -57.44 -6.14 14.34
N ILE A 8 -57.01 -5.15 15.11
CA ILE A 8 -57.47 -4.96 16.49
C ILE A 8 -58.94 -4.48 16.52
N SER A 9 -59.41 -3.69 15.54
CA SER A 9 -60.83 -3.29 15.42
C SER A 9 -61.78 -4.44 15.04
N ARG A 10 -61.24 -5.50 14.39
CA ARG A 10 -62.04 -6.71 14.07
C ARG A 10 -62.14 -7.68 15.23
N LEU A 11 -61.14 -7.71 16.14
CA LEU A 11 -61.12 -8.60 17.32
C LEU A 11 -61.97 -8.08 18.48
N SER A 12 -62.42 -6.80 18.46
CA SER A 12 -63.33 -6.24 19.48
C SER A 12 -64.78 -6.83 19.44
N LYS A 13 -65.11 -7.62 18.43
CA LYS A 13 -66.43 -8.28 18.23
C LYS A 13 -66.51 -9.73 18.69
N LEU A 14 -65.51 -10.26 19.42
CA LEU A 14 -65.54 -11.61 19.96
C LEU A 14 -66.29 -11.64 21.28
N GLU A 15 -67.37 -12.46 21.34
CA GLU A 15 -68.31 -12.54 22.49
C GLU A 15 -67.82 -13.34 23.69
N SER A 16 -66.65 -13.97 23.69
CA SER A 16 -66.12 -14.72 24.83
C SER A 16 -65.23 -13.87 25.75
N GLY A 17 -65.64 -13.63 26.95
CA GLY A 17 -64.99 -12.76 27.95
C GLY A 17 -63.53 -13.13 28.27
N TRP A 18 -63.15 -14.40 28.12
CA TRP A 18 -61.82 -14.92 28.43
C TRP A 18 -60.79 -14.53 27.35
N LEU A 19 -61.17 -14.62 26.09
CA LEU A 19 -60.30 -14.24 24.97
C LEU A 19 -60.02 -12.71 24.95
N LYS A 20 -61.00 -11.92 25.35
CA LYS A 20 -60.90 -10.45 25.45
C LYS A 20 -59.86 -10.01 26.49
N HIS A 21 -59.79 -10.70 27.62
CA HIS A 21 -58.79 -10.44 28.66
C HIS A 21 -57.36 -10.83 28.17
N TYR A 22 -57.21 -12.01 27.59
CA TYR A 22 -55.92 -12.50 27.11
C TYR A 22 -55.33 -11.64 25.98
N VAL A 23 -56.16 -11.21 25.03
CA VAL A 23 -55.74 -10.32 23.93
C VAL A 23 -55.39 -8.92 24.45
N ARG A 24 -56.13 -8.41 25.43
CA ARG A 24 -55.88 -7.12 26.05
C ARG A 24 -54.58 -7.12 26.85
N ASP A 25 -54.28 -8.14 27.60
CA ASP A 25 -53.04 -8.28 28.36
C ASP A 25 -51.83 -8.49 27.46
N SER A 26 -51.95 -9.35 26.45
CA SER A 26 -50.89 -9.57 25.44
C SER A 26 -50.59 -8.30 24.65
N CYS A 27 -51.64 -7.51 24.30
CA CYS A 27 -51.46 -6.24 23.60
C CYS A 27 -50.81 -5.18 24.48
N THR A 28 -51.16 -5.14 25.76
CA THR A 28 -50.57 -4.23 26.75
C THR A 28 -49.12 -4.55 27.02
N ILE A 29 -48.76 -5.84 27.12
CA ILE A 29 -47.39 -6.29 27.26
C ILE A 29 -46.57 -5.96 25.99
N TYR A 30 -47.15 -6.21 24.81
CA TYR A 30 -46.49 -5.84 23.53
C TYR A 30 -46.25 -4.35 23.38
N LEU A 31 -47.24 -3.51 23.71
CA LEU A 31 -47.09 -2.03 23.65
C LEU A 31 -46.09 -1.52 24.69
N LYS A 32 -46.05 -2.13 25.88
CA LYS A 32 -45.08 -1.79 26.93
C LYS A 32 -43.65 -2.20 26.50
N TYR A 33 -43.50 -3.37 25.85
CA TYR A 33 -42.25 -3.83 25.30
C TYR A 33 -41.80 -2.98 24.13
N LYS A 34 -42.69 -2.62 23.19
CA LYS A 34 -42.44 -1.72 22.08
C LYS A 34 -42.05 -0.30 22.50
N ARG A 35 -42.71 0.24 23.52
CA ARG A 35 -42.35 1.53 24.14
C ARG A 35 -40.97 1.46 24.81
N LYS A 36 -40.66 0.37 25.49
CA LYS A 36 -39.36 0.14 26.12
C LYS A 36 -38.26 0.00 25.05
N LEU A 37 -38.52 -0.72 23.98
CA LEU A 37 -37.60 -0.87 22.82
C LEU A 37 -37.38 0.48 22.08
N ASN A 38 -38.45 1.25 21.84
CA ASN A 38 -38.35 2.55 21.21
C ASN A 38 -37.67 3.60 22.13
N GLY A 39 -37.87 3.51 23.45
CA GLY A 39 -37.12 4.28 24.43
C GLY A 39 -35.64 3.95 24.49
N TYR A 40 -35.30 2.65 24.38
CA TYR A 40 -33.90 2.19 24.26
C TYR A 40 -33.26 2.66 22.95
N LYS A 41 -33.97 2.53 21.83
CA LYS A 41 -33.49 2.99 20.52
C LYS A 41 -33.24 4.49 20.49
N ARG A 42 -34.15 5.30 21.01
CA ARG A 42 -33.96 6.75 21.11
C ARG A 42 -32.83 7.17 22.06
N ARG A 43 -32.62 6.46 23.18
CA ARG A 43 -31.48 6.69 24.08
C ARG A 43 -30.14 6.29 23.41
N MET A 44 -30.12 5.21 22.62
CA MET A 44 -28.92 4.81 21.89
C MET A 44 -28.56 5.84 20.79
N GLU A 45 -29.54 6.28 19.99
CA GLU A 45 -29.29 7.26 18.93
C GLU A 45 -28.80 8.64 19.46
N GLN A 46 -29.30 9.10 20.61
CA GLN A 46 -28.82 10.32 21.27
C GLN A 46 -27.43 10.14 21.89
N ASN A 47 -27.08 8.95 22.36
CA ASN A 47 -25.77 8.68 22.94
C ASN A 47 -24.66 8.65 21.90
N ILE A 48 -24.85 8.00 20.75
CA ILE A 48 -23.82 7.86 19.69
C ILE A 48 -23.38 9.22 19.15
N PHE A 49 -24.34 10.12 18.86
CA PHE A 49 -24.01 11.46 18.38
C PHE A 49 -23.23 12.26 19.43
N THR A 50 -23.65 12.21 20.68
CA THR A 50 -22.98 12.90 21.80
C THR A 50 -21.59 12.32 22.04
N GLU A 51 -21.45 10.99 22.04
CA GLU A 51 -20.17 10.31 22.20
C GLU A 51 -19.20 10.69 21.06
N LEU A 52 -19.64 10.61 19.80
CA LEU A 52 -18.82 10.97 18.65
C LEU A 52 -18.41 12.45 18.68
N SER A 53 -19.33 13.35 19.07
CA SER A 53 -19.05 14.79 19.19
C SER A 53 -18.00 15.07 20.27
N LEU A 54 -18.08 14.41 21.42
CA LEU A 54 -17.10 14.54 22.50
C LEU A 54 -15.74 13.95 22.08
N ILE A 55 -15.73 12.80 21.43
CA ILE A 55 -14.50 12.16 20.91
C ILE A 55 -13.80 13.12 19.94
N ILE A 56 -14.55 13.72 19.01
CA ILE A 56 -13.99 14.66 18.03
C ILE A 56 -13.45 15.92 18.75
N ALA A 57 -14.18 16.47 19.72
CA ALA A 57 -13.75 17.65 20.47
C ALA A 57 -12.46 17.38 21.28
N VAL A 58 -12.38 16.26 22.01
CA VAL A 58 -11.18 15.85 22.73
C VAL A 58 -10.05 15.58 21.75
N GLY A 59 -10.33 14.87 20.66
CA GLY A 59 -9.36 14.56 19.59
C GLY A 59 -8.77 15.81 18.96
N ALA A 60 -9.59 16.83 18.70
CA ALA A 60 -9.12 18.12 18.20
C ALA A 60 -8.21 18.83 19.21
N GLY A 61 -8.57 18.83 20.51
CA GLY A 61 -7.76 19.40 21.57
C GLY A 61 -6.39 18.72 21.73
N VAL A 62 -6.39 17.38 21.79
CA VAL A 62 -5.14 16.58 21.86
C VAL A 62 -4.29 16.77 20.61
N SER A 63 -4.92 16.78 19.42
CA SER A 63 -4.22 17.01 18.14
C SER A 63 -3.57 18.39 18.08
N LEU A 64 -4.25 19.41 18.59
CA LEU A 64 -3.68 20.77 18.71
C LEU A 64 -2.44 20.76 19.63
N PHE A 65 -2.54 20.12 20.78
CA PHE A 65 -1.41 19.96 21.70
C PHE A 65 -0.23 19.22 21.04
N MET A 66 -0.49 18.10 20.36
CA MET A 66 0.55 17.34 19.64
C MET A 66 1.21 18.17 18.55
N ARG A 67 0.44 18.97 17.81
CA ARG A 67 0.97 19.87 16.79
C ARG A 67 1.86 20.97 17.39
N LEU A 68 1.46 21.56 18.50
CA LEU A 68 2.29 22.54 19.24
C LEU A 68 3.58 21.89 19.76
N ALA A 69 3.50 20.65 20.25
CA ALA A 69 4.64 19.86 20.69
C ALA A 69 5.48 19.30 19.53
N ARG A 70 5.12 19.58 18.26
CA ARG A 70 5.75 19.04 17.04
C ARG A 70 5.81 17.49 17.02
N GLN A 71 4.79 16.85 17.57
CA GLN A 71 4.68 15.39 17.62
C GLN A 71 3.76 14.87 16.49
N PRO A 72 3.93 13.59 16.08
CA PRO A 72 3.05 12.97 15.08
C PRO A 72 1.59 12.96 15.53
N LEU A 73 0.67 13.42 14.67
CA LEU A 73 -0.76 13.49 14.99
C LEU A 73 -1.39 12.11 15.27
N ILE A 74 -0.86 11.04 14.66
CA ILE A 74 -1.34 9.66 14.88
C ILE A 74 -1.23 9.28 16.37
N ILE A 75 -0.14 9.65 17.03
CA ILE A 75 0.05 9.42 18.47
C ILE A 75 -1.02 10.20 19.26
N GLY A 76 -1.35 11.42 18.84
CA GLY A 76 -2.43 12.21 19.44
C GLY A 76 -3.79 11.53 19.31
N TYR A 77 -4.10 10.92 18.19
CA TYR A 77 -5.35 10.18 18.00
C TYR A 77 -5.42 8.94 18.90
N ILE A 78 -4.34 8.17 19.03
CA ILE A 78 -4.28 7.03 19.95
C ILE A 78 -4.40 7.49 21.40
N LEU A 79 -3.69 8.56 21.80
CA LEU A 79 -3.82 9.14 23.12
C LEU A 79 -5.25 9.64 23.41
N THR A 80 -5.91 10.22 22.41
CA THR A 80 -7.34 10.58 22.52
C THR A 80 -8.16 9.35 22.88
N GLY A 81 -7.94 8.22 22.20
CA GLY A 81 -8.61 6.96 22.48
C GLY A 81 -8.39 6.47 23.93
N ILE A 82 -7.18 6.57 24.44
CA ILE A 82 -6.86 6.24 25.85
C ILE A 82 -7.63 7.17 26.80
N ILE A 83 -7.66 8.47 26.49
CA ILE A 83 -8.35 9.47 27.34
C ILE A 83 -9.87 9.25 27.36
N VAL A 84 -10.50 9.05 26.20
CA VAL A 84 -11.97 8.91 26.09
C VAL A 84 -12.47 7.50 26.34
N GLY A 85 -11.55 6.54 26.28
CA GLY A 85 -11.82 5.11 26.45
C GLY A 85 -12.15 4.69 27.88
N PRO A 86 -12.29 3.38 28.11
CA PRO A 86 -12.63 2.82 29.42
C PRO A 86 -11.56 3.04 30.49
N THR A 87 -10.36 3.46 30.08
CA THR A 87 -9.22 3.61 30.97
C THR A 87 -9.24 4.87 31.81
N LEU A 88 -9.71 6.03 31.25
CA LEU A 88 -9.67 7.32 31.95
C LEU A 88 -11.05 7.96 32.10
N LEU A 89 -11.66 8.47 31.04
CA LEU A 89 -12.89 9.26 31.13
C LEU A 89 -14.17 8.46 30.95
N HIS A 90 -14.12 7.21 30.50
CA HIS A 90 -15.28 6.35 30.26
C HIS A 90 -16.38 7.02 29.41
N ILE A 91 -15.98 7.86 28.44
CA ILE A 91 -16.92 8.59 27.57
C ILE A 91 -17.59 7.61 26.60
N ILE A 92 -16.82 6.64 26.10
CA ILE A 92 -17.29 5.64 25.16
C ILE A 92 -18.05 4.56 25.91
N LYS A 93 -19.33 4.48 25.60
CA LYS A 93 -20.25 3.46 26.15
C LYS A 93 -20.60 2.40 25.12
N ASP A 94 -20.57 2.76 23.83
CA ASP A 94 -20.85 1.87 22.71
C ASP A 94 -19.60 1.65 21.85
N GLU A 95 -18.77 0.71 22.27
CA GLU A 95 -17.56 0.32 21.53
C GLU A 95 -17.88 -0.22 20.12
N GLN A 96 -19.07 -0.81 19.93
CA GLN A 96 -19.46 -1.42 18.67
C GLN A 96 -19.68 -0.37 17.57
N SER A 97 -20.26 0.77 17.90
CA SER A 97 -20.46 1.87 16.94
C SER A 97 -19.14 2.48 16.48
N ILE A 98 -18.19 2.68 17.39
CA ILE A 98 -16.88 3.24 17.05
C ILE A 98 -16.09 2.23 16.19
N LYS A 99 -16.20 0.94 16.47
CA LYS A 99 -15.61 -0.11 15.66
C LYS A 99 -16.14 -0.09 14.23
N VAL A 100 -17.45 0.12 14.02
CA VAL A 100 -18.04 0.23 12.67
C VAL A 100 -17.46 1.43 11.92
N PHE A 101 -17.34 2.60 12.55
CA PHE A 101 -16.71 3.78 11.94
C PHE A 101 -15.24 3.54 11.62
N SER A 102 -14.53 2.82 12.47
CA SER A 102 -13.16 2.38 12.24
C SER A 102 -13.04 1.47 11.00
N GLU A 103 -13.91 0.47 10.86
CA GLU A 103 -13.97 -0.44 9.69
C GLU A 103 -14.25 0.34 8.39
N ILE A 104 -15.10 1.37 8.42
CA ILE A 104 -15.33 2.29 7.29
C ILE A 104 -14.04 3.00 6.89
N GLY A 105 -13.31 3.55 7.88
CA GLY A 105 -12.05 4.25 7.64
C GLY A 105 -10.99 3.39 6.97
N ILE A 106 -10.82 2.17 7.46
CA ILE A 106 -9.88 1.18 6.90
C ILE A 106 -10.27 0.82 5.47
N THR A 107 -11.54 0.51 5.25
CA THR A 107 -12.06 0.15 3.92
C THR A 107 -11.79 1.24 2.91
N LEU A 108 -12.08 2.50 3.24
CA LEU A 108 -11.81 3.65 2.37
C LEU A 108 -10.31 3.87 2.14
N LEU A 109 -9.49 3.72 3.18
CA LEU A 109 -8.04 3.89 3.08
C LEU A 109 -7.46 2.88 2.09
N LEU A 110 -7.75 1.61 2.26
CA LEU A 110 -7.21 0.54 1.44
C LEU A 110 -7.76 0.57 0.00
N PHE A 111 -9.02 0.94 -0.16
CA PHE A 111 -9.59 1.16 -1.48
C PHE A 111 -8.88 2.28 -2.26
N ILE A 112 -8.62 3.44 -1.62
CA ILE A 112 -7.91 4.56 -2.26
C ILE A 112 -6.45 4.19 -2.56
N ILE A 113 -5.80 3.43 -1.68
CA ILE A 113 -4.46 2.90 -1.94
C ILE A 113 -4.48 1.97 -3.13
N GLY A 114 -5.43 1.06 -3.18
CA GLY A 114 -5.64 0.17 -4.33
C GLY A 114 -5.81 0.93 -5.64
N LEU A 115 -6.58 2.03 -5.65
CA LEU A 115 -6.72 2.93 -6.81
C LEU A 115 -5.39 3.54 -7.27
N GLY A 116 -4.47 3.77 -6.35
CA GLY A 116 -3.12 4.29 -6.64
C GLY A 116 -2.12 3.22 -7.11
N LEU A 117 -2.42 1.94 -6.87
CA LEU A 117 -1.55 0.82 -7.22
C LEU A 117 -1.74 0.43 -8.69
N ASN A 118 -0.78 0.83 -9.52
CA ASN A 118 -0.74 0.32 -10.89
C ASN A 118 -0.26 -1.14 -10.88
N ILE A 119 -0.96 -2.03 -11.58
CA ILE A 119 -0.57 -3.45 -11.75
C ILE A 119 0.87 -3.59 -12.26
N ARG A 120 1.38 -2.60 -13.00
CA ARG A 120 2.78 -2.56 -13.43
C ARG A 120 3.76 -2.46 -12.25
N VAL A 121 3.40 -1.72 -11.19
CA VAL A 121 4.21 -1.58 -9.97
C VAL A 121 4.31 -2.91 -9.22
N VAL A 122 3.19 -3.65 -9.14
CA VAL A 122 3.18 -5.00 -8.53
C VAL A 122 4.08 -5.97 -9.32
N LYS A 123 4.13 -5.85 -10.65
CA LYS A 123 5.06 -6.65 -11.48
C LYS A 123 6.52 -6.23 -11.28
N GLU A 124 6.80 -4.94 -11.09
CA GLU A 124 8.18 -4.44 -10.90
C GLU A 124 8.82 -4.94 -9.60
N VAL A 125 8.08 -4.99 -8.49
CA VAL A 125 8.63 -5.33 -7.16
C VAL A 125 8.11 -6.62 -6.56
N GLY A 126 7.24 -7.35 -7.25
CA GLY A 126 6.52 -8.50 -6.68
C GLY A 126 7.45 -9.64 -6.22
N LYS A 127 8.48 -9.98 -7.01
CA LYS A 127 9.45 -11.02 -6.66
C LYS A 127 10.24 -10.66 -5.40
N VAL A 128 10.70 -9.42 -5.32
CA VAL A 128 11.47 -8.93 -4.18
C VAL A 128 10.59 -8.89 -2.93
N SER A 129 9.40 -8.30 -3.05
CA SER A 129 8.45 -8.19 -1.95
C SER A 129 8.03 -9.57 -1.42
N ALA A 130 7.85 -10.56 -2.29
CA ALA A 130 7.53 -11.91 -1.89
C ALA A 130 8.68 -12.57 -1.12
N VAL A 131 9.91 -12.48 -1.64
CA VAL A 131 11.09 -13.06 -0.98
C VAL A 131 11.36 -12.37 0.35
N VAL A 132 11.42 -11.03 0.36
CA VAL A 132 11.70 -10.25 1.58
C VAL A 132 10.59 -10.48 2.60
N GLY A 133 9.31 -10.42 2.19
CA GLY A 133 8.18 -10.63 3.08
C GLY A 133 8.17 -12.02 3.72
N MET A 134 8.37 -13.08 2.91
CA MET A 134 8.44 -14.46 3.41
C MET A 134 9.57 -14.67 4.41
N VAL A 135 10.80 -14.29 4.04
CA VAL A 135 11.97 -14.51 4.89
C VAL A 135 11.87 -13.67 6.16
N GLN A 136 11.34 -12.44 6.06
CA GLN A 136 11.10 -11.59 7.22
C GLN A 136 10.06 -12.23 8.16
N ILE A 137 8.93 -12.74 7.66
CA ILE A 137 7.91 -13.41 8.49
C ILE A 137 8.53 -14.61 9.20
N ILE A 138 9.20 -15.50 8.47
CA ILE A 138 9.82 -16.70 9.04
C ILE A 138 10.88 -16.31 10.08
N GLY A 139 11.76 -15.38 9.74
CA GLY A 139 12.84 -14.95 10.63
C GLY A 139 12.32 -14.26 11.90
N THR A 140 11.31 -13.39 11.78
CA THR A 140 10.72 -12.72 12.94
C THR A 140 9.90 -13.68 13.80
N THR A 141 9.15 -14.60 13.18
CA THR A 141 8.41 -15.65 13.89
C THR A 141 9.37 -16.53 14.69
N LEU A 142 10.50 -16.93 14.10
CA LEU A 142 11.51 -17.72 14.79
C LEU A 142 12.13 -16.94 15.95
N ALA A 143 12.52 -15.68 15.74
CA ALA A 143 13.10 -14.84 16.79
C ALA A 143 12.11 -14.61 17.94
N GLY A 144 10.83 -14.31 17.62
CA GLY A 144 9.77 -14.16 18.60
C GLY A 144 9.47 -15.46 19.35
N TYR A 145 9.44 -16.60 18.65
CA TYR A 145 9.28 -17.92 19.24
C TYR A 145 10.39 -18.23 20.27
N LEU A 146 11.66 -18.06 19.87
CA LEU A 146 12.79 -18.35 20.75
C LEU A 146 12.80 -17.46 21.98
N ALA A 147 12.51 -16.17 21.82
CA ALA A 147 12.47 -15.23 22.92
C ALA A 147 11.31 -15.52 23.89
N SER A 148 10.11 -15.75 23.38
CA SER A 148 8.95 -16.06 24.23
C SER A 148 9.09 -17.42 24.92
N TYR A 149 9.65 -18.43 24.25
CA TYR A 149 9.98 -19.71 24.87
C TYR A 149 11.01 -19.57 26.01
N ALA A 150 12.03 -18.72 25.81
CA ALA A 150 13.00 -18.39 26.87
C ALA A 150 12.38 -17.60 28.04
N LEU A 151 11.30 -16.87 27.80
CA LEU A 151 10.53 -16.17 28.84
C LEU A 151 9.56 -17.08 29.59
N GLY A 152 9.49 -18.38 29.23
CA GLY A 152 8.69 -19.38 29.94
C GLY A 152 7.29 -19.64 29.37
N PHE A 153 6.96 -19.09 28.18
CA PHE A 153 5.71 -19.41 27.50
C PHE A 153 5.72 -20.84 26.92
N ASP A 154 4.56 -21.46 26.84
CA ASP A 154 4.43 -22.77 26.18
C ASP A 154 4.78 -22.69 24.69
N ARG A 155 5.07 -23.85 24.08
CA ARG A 155 5.46 -23.94 22.66
C ARG A 155 4.41 -23.35 21.73
N THR A 156 3.12 -23.62 22.00
CA THR A 156 2.00 -23.12 21.20
C THR A 156 1.87 -21.60 21.34
N GLU A 157 1.88 -21.10 22.58
CA GLU A 157 1.84 -19.67 22.84
C GLU A 157 3.05 -18.94 22.23
N SER A 158 4.25 -19.52 22.36
CA SER A 158 5.48 -18.96 21.76
C SER A 158 5.40 -18.84 20.25
N LEU A 159 4.80 -19.84 19.57
CA LEU A 159 4.58 -19.78 18.12
C LEU A 159 3.57 -18.69 17.74
N ILE A 160 2.49 -18.57 18.51
CA ILE A 160 1.48 -17.52 18.31
C ILE A 160 2.10 -16.12 18.51
N ILE A 161 2.91 -15.94 19.57
CA ILE A 161 3.63 -14.70 19.83
C ILE A 161 4.56 -14.36 18.66
N GLY A 162 5.38 -15.32 18.23
CA GLY A 162 6.30 -15.14 17.12
C GLY A 162 5.58 -14.73 15.82
N ALA A 163 4.51 -15.43 15.49
CA ALA A 163 3.67 -15.08 14.34
C ALA A 163 3.06 -13.67 14.48
N ALA A 164 2.52 -13.34 15.66
CA ALA A 164 1.96 -12.03 15.94
C ALA A 164 3.00 -10.89 15.76
N LEU A 165 4.24 -11.07 16.18
CA LEU A 165 5.31 -10.08 16.01
C LEU A 165 5.74 -9.89 14.55
N SER A 166 5.49 -10.88 13.68
CA SER A 166 5.96 -10.85 12.30
C SER A 166 5.15 -9.90 11.40
N PHE A 167 3.88 -9.68 11.68
CA PHE A 167 3.00 -8.83 10.87
C PHE A 167 3.21 -7.35 11.20
N SER A 168 3.07 -6.49 10.18
CA SER A 168 3.19 -5.03 10.30
C SER A 168 1.86 -4.36 9.94
N SER A 169 1.55 -3.22 10.57
CA SER A 169 0.32 -2.49 10.30
C SER A 169 0.37 -1.81 8.94
N THR A 170 -0.39 -2.36 7.99
CA THR A 170 -0.55 -1.82 6.64
C THR A 170 -1.11 -0.40 6.68
N ILE A 171 -2.07 -0.12 7.57
CA ILE A 171 -2.78 1.16 7.66
C ILE A 171 -1.83 2.29 8.05
N ILE A 172 -1.05 2.09 9.10
CA ILE A 172 -0.14 3.12 9.64
C ILE A 172 0.97 3.43 8.65
N ILE A 173 1.59 2.39 8.12
CA ILE A 173 2.70 2.52 7.17
C ILE A 173 2.25 3.27 5.93
N LEU A 174 1.13 2.85 5.32
CA LEU A 174 0.62 3.47 4.11
C LEU A 174 0.15 4.91 4.33
N LYS A 175 -0.42 5.21 5.51
CA LYS A 175 -0.76 6.59 5.88
C LYS A 175 0.48 7.45 5.98
N LEU A 176 1.53 7.02 6.69
CA LEU A 176 2.75 7.80 6.90
C LEU A 176 3.57 7.98 5.62
N ILE A 177 3.74 6.93 4.81
CA ILE A 177 4.41 7.02 3.50
C ILE A 177 3.59 7.90 2.54
N GLY A 178 2.25 7.82 2.62
CA GLY A 178 1.34 8.65 1.84
C GLY A 178 1.41 10.12 2.20
N ASP A 179 1.48 10.45 3.48
CA ASP A 179 1.64 11.83 3.96
C ASP A 179 2.99 12.43 3.52
N LYS A 180 4.03 11.61 3.44
CA LYS A 180 5.35 11.98 2.88
C LYS A 180 5.35 12.04 1.34
N LYS A 181 4.28 11.59 0.67
CA LYS A 181 4.18 11.45 -0.81
C LYS A 181 5.27 10.54 -1.41
N GLU A 182 5.77 9.57 -0.66
CA GLU A 182 6.87 8.68 -1.06
C GLU A 182 6.40 7.30 -1.51
N GLN A 183 5.10 7.09 -1.75
CA GLN A 183 4.55 5.82 -2.24
C GLN A 183 5.09 5.40 -3.62
N GLY A 184 5.45 6.38 -4.45
CA GLY A 184 6.05 6.16 -5.78
C GLY A 184 7.53 5.77 -5.75
N ARG A 185 8.25 6.05 -4.65
CA ARG A 185 9.67 5.70 -4.49
C ARG A 185 9.86 4.19 -4.39
N LEU A 186 11.04 3.71 -4.73
CA LEU A 186 11.34 2.28 -4.74
C LEU A 186 11.08 1.62 -3.38
N TYR A 187 11.59 2.19 -2.28
CA TYR A 187 11.35 1.64 -0.96
C TYR A 187 9.86 1.61 -0.59
N GLY A 188 9.09 2.64 -0.99
CA GLY A 188 7.65 2.69 -0.78
C GLY A 188 6.92 1.57 -1.52
N LYS A 189 7.27 1.34 -2.79
CA LYS A 189 6.72 0.24 -3.60
C LYS A 189 7.05 -1.13 -3.01
N ILE A 190 8.31 -1.35 -2.60
CA ILE A 190 8.76 -2.60 -1.98
C ILE A 190 8.03 -2.82 -0.64
N THR A 191 7.95 -1.78 0.20
CA THR A 191 7.24 -1.85 1.49
C THR A 191 5.77 -2.22 1.29
N ILE A 192 5.06 -1.57 0.35
CA ILE A 192 3.67 -1.90 0.00
C ILE A 192 3.55 -3.37 -0.43
N GLY A 193 4.48 -3.83 -1.27
CA GLY A 193 4.51 -5.22 -1.71
C GLY A 193 4.74 -6.20 -0.56
N ILE A 194 5.64 -5.90 0.38
CA ILE A 194 5.89 -6.72 1.59
C ILE A 194 4.62 -6.81 2.43
N LEU A 195 3.94 -5.67 2.66
CA LEU A 195 2.69 -5.62 3.43
C LEU A 195 1.60 -6.48 2.81
N LEU A 196 1.44 -6.45 1.48
CA LEU A 196 0.50 -7.32 0.77
C LEU A 196 0.78 -8.81 1.03
N VAL A 197 2.04 -9.22 1.00
CA VAL A 197 2.44 -10.59 1.30
C VAL A 197 2.14 -10.94 2.76
N GLN A 198 2.42 -10.01 3.69
CA GLN A 198 2.10 -10.19 5.11
C GLN A 198 0.60 -10.35 5.35
N ASP A 199 -0.25 -9.54 4.71
CA ASP A 199 -1.71 -9.58 4.87
C ASP A 199 -2.29 -10.91 4.38
N ILE A 200 -1.77 -11.45 3.26
CA ILE A 200 -2.16 -12.78 2.76
C ILE A 200 -1.79 -13.86 3.79
N ILE A 201 -0.56 -13.84 4.31
CA ILE A 201 -0.08 -14.83 5.27
C ILE A 201 -0.81 -14.69 6.61
N ALA A 202 -1.08 -13.45 7.07
CA ALA A 202 -1.88 -13.21 8.27
C ALA A 202 -3.28 -13.81 8.14
N THR A 203 -3.94 -13.59 7.00
CA THR A 203 -5.26 -14.20 6.72
C THR A 203 -5.19 -15.73 6.75
N LEU A 204 -4.18 -16.34 6.13
CA LEU A 204 -3.98 -17.79 6.17
C LEU A 204 -3.72 -18.30 7.59
N SER A 205 -2.96 -17.55 8.40
CA SER A 205 -2.70 -17.88 9.80
C SER A 205 -3.96 -17.83 10.67
N LEU A 206 -4.83 -16.83 10.46
CA LEU A 206 -6.14 -16.76 11.13
C LEU A 206 -7.02 -17.97 10.81
N ILE A 207 -7.06 -18.37 9.54
CA ILE A 207 -7.83 -19.55 9.11
C ILE A 207 -7.24 -20.82 9.70
N PHE A 208 -5.92 -20.93 9.74
CA PHE A 208 -5.23 -22.06 10.36
C PHE A 208 -5.60 -22.21 11.84
N ILE A 209 -5.56 -21.12 12.61
CA ILE A 209 -5.96 -21.12 14.04
C ILE A 209 -7.44 -21.47 14.18
N ALA A 210 -8.32 -20.88 13.36
CA ALA A 210 -9.75 -21.20 13.39
C ALA A 210 -10.06 -22.67 13.05
N ALA A 211 -9.28 -23.28 12.17
CA ALA A 211 -9.43 -24.68 11.77
C ALA A 211 -8.81 -25.66 12.79
N SER A 212 -7.86 -25.22 13.61
CA SER A 212 -7.17 -26.07 14.59
C SER A 212 -8.06 -26.47 15.77
N SER A 213 -9.20 -25.85 15.96
CA SER A 213 -10.16 -26.10 17.05
C SER A 213 -11.26 -27.13 16.73
N GLY A 214 -11.30 -27.69 15.52
CA GLY A 214 -12.26 -28.71 15.14
C GLY A 214 -11.63 -30.10 15.17
N ASP A 215 -12.43 -31.13 15.54
CA ASP A 215 -12.05 -32.56 15.50
C ASP A 215 -11.57 -33.09 14.13
N LYS A 216 -11.64 -32.23 13.09
CA LYS A 216 -11.14 -32.52 11.75
C LYS A 216 -9.83 -31.78 11.56
N GLY A 217 -8.72 -32.51 11.75
CA GLY A 217 -7.36 -32.00 11.53
C GLY A 217 -7.19 -31.24 10.19
N PHE A 218 -6.17 -30.39 10.15
CA PHE A 218 -5.78 -29.58 9.01
C PHE A 218 -5.71 -30.41 7.71
N SER A 219 -6.56 -30.10 6.75
CA SER A 219 -6.55 -30.73 5.44
C SER A 219 -6.01 -29.77 4.38
N ALA A 220 -5.03 -30.22 3.61
CA ALA A 220 -4.54 -29.51 2.41
C ALA A 220 -5.71 -29.12 1.46
N ASN A 221 -6.79 -29.89 1.50
CA ASN A 221 -8.01 -29.63 0.75
C ASN A 221 -8.72 -28.32 1.20
N SER A 222 -8.62 -27.96 2.49
CA SER A 222 -9.19 -26.70 3.02
C SER A 222 -8.46 -25.47 2.48
N LEU A 223 -7.13 -25.54 2.32
CA LEU A 223 -6.32 -24.47 1.70
C LEU A 223 -6.61 -24.33 0.22
N LEU A 224 -6.69 -25.44 -0.51
CA LEU A 224 -7.04 -25.43 -1.93
C LEU A 224 -8.44 -24.84 -2.14
N TRP A 225 -9.39 -25.21 -1.28
CA TRP A 225 -10.76 -24.70 -1.32
C TRP A 225 -10.84 -23.21 -1.00
N LEU A 226 -10.01 -22.72 -0.07
CA LEU A 226 -9.89 -21.30 0.21
C LEU A 226 -9.28 -20.54 -0.98
N GLY A 227 -8.18 -21.04 -1.55
CA GLY A 227 -7.58 -20.46 -2.75
C GLY A 227 -8.57 -20.41 -3.93
N ALA A 228 -9.33 -21.49 -4.14
CA ALA A 228 -10.38 -21.55 -5.15
C ALA A 228 -11.48 -20.51 -4.91
N LYS A 229 -11.95 -20.35 -3.66
CA LYS A 229 -12.91 -19.28 -3.28
C LYS A 229 -12.35 -17.89 -3.55
N GLY A 230 -11.09 -17.63 -3.16
CA GLY A 230 -10.43 -16.36 -3.41
C GLY A 230 -10.36 -16.02 -4.89
N LEU A 231 -9.96 -16.97 -5.73
CA LEU A 231 -9.94 -16.81 -7.19
C LEU A 231 -11.35 -16.63 -7.76
N ALA A 232 -12.33 -17.41 -7.27
CA ALA A 232 -13.72 -17.33 -7.73
C ALA A 232 -14.37 -15.96 -7.48
N ILE A 233 -13.88 -15.18 -6.50
CA ILE A 233 -14.34 -13.81 -6.24
C ILE A 233 -13.48 -12.79 -6.98
N THR A 234 -12.17 -12.97 -6.96
CA THR A 234 -11.22 -12.02 -7.54
C THR A 234 -11.36 -11.94 -9.05
N VAL A 235 -11.45 -13.10 -9.73
CA VAL A 235 -11.53 -13.13 -11.20
C VAL A 235 -12.78 -12.40 -11.73
N PRO A 236 -14.01 -12.66 -11.26
CA PRO A 236 -15.18 -11.88 -11.68
C PRO A 236 -15.06 -10.39 -11.37
N LEU A 237 -14.53 -10.00 -10.19
CA LEU A 237 -14.31 -8.61 -9.82
C LEU A 237 -13.47 -7.87 -10.88
N PHE A 238 -12.34 -8.48 -11.28
CA PHE A 238 -11.47 -7.91 -12.32
C PHE A 238 -12.09 -7.98 -13.71
N LEU A 239 -12.80 -9.04 -14.07
CA LEU A 239 -13.50 -9.13 -15.36
C LEU A 239 -14.58 -8.05 -15.49
N ILE A 240 -15.36 -7.79 -14.45
CA ILE A 240 -16.34 -6.71 -14.42
C ILE A 240 -15.63 -5.37 -14.60
N ALA A 241 -14.54 -5.13 -13.85
CA ALA A 241 -13.79 -3.89 -13.92
C ALA A 241 -13.16 -3.65 -15.30
N LEU A 242 -12.67 -4.69 -15.98
CA LEU A 242 -11.99 -4.59 -17.27
C LEU A 242 -12.97 -4.54 -18.47
N HIS A 243 -14.12 -5.22 -18.40
CA HIS A 243 -15.00 -5.39 -19.57
C HIS A 243 -16.34 -4.64 -19.44
N ILE A 244 -16.94 -4.61 -18.24
CA ILE A 244 -18.27 -4.01 -18.03
C ILE A 244 -18.16 -2.51 -17.74
N LEU A 245 -17.29 -2.13 -16.79
CA LEU A 245 -17.16 -0.73 -16.39
C LEU A 245 -16.77 0.22 -17.54
N PRO A 246 -15.85 -0.13 -18.45
CA PRO A 246 -15.54 0.75 -19.58
C PRO A 246 -16.73 1.01 -20.50
N ARG A 247 -17.66 0.03 -20.62
CA ARG A 247 -18.90 0.21 -21.40
C ARG A 247 -19.90 1.17 -20.73
N MET A 248 -19.87 1.22 -19.39
CA MET A 248 -20.71 2.11 -18.58
C MET A 248 -20.06 3.47 -18.30
N ARG A 249 -18.94 3.79 -18.94
CA ARG A 249 -18.15 5.00 -18.70
C ARG A 249 -18.99 6.27 -18.68
N ASN A 250 -19.87 6.46 -19.67
CA ASN A 250 -20.67 7.68 -19.79
C ASN A 250 -21.73 7.79 -18.69
N LEU A 251 -22.23 6.67 -18.17
CA LEU A 251 -23.15 6.63 -17.04
C LEU A 251 -22.44 6.92 -15.73
N ILE A 252 -21.27 6.31 -15.52
CA ILE A 252 -20.52 6.42 -14.26
C ILE A 252 -19.84 7.79 -14.12
N ALA A 253 -19.22 8.30 -15.19
CA ALA A 253 -18.52 9.56 -15.20
C ALA A 253 -19.39 10.78 -15.56
N GLY A 254 -20.63 10.57 -15.98
CA GLY A 254 -21.55 11.64 -16.36
C GLY A 254 -22.08 12.49 -15.21
N SER A 255 -22.08 11.96 -13.97
CA SER A 255 -22.42 12.68 -12.74
C SER A 255 -21.35 12.46 -11.69
N GLN A 256 -20.90 13.57 -11.09
CA GLN A 256 -19.90 13.53 -10.01
C GLN A 256 -20.43 12.86 -8.75
N GLU A 257 -21.71 13.04 -8.45
CA GLU A 257 -22.39 12.42 -7.31
C GLU A 257 -22.52 10.90 -7.53
N PHE A 258 -22.90 10.49 -8.74
CA PHE A 258 -23.01 9.08 -9.07
C PHE A 258 -21.65 8.37 -9.05
N LEU A 259 -20.58 9.03 -9.53
CA LEU A 259 -19.22 8.50 -9.47
C LEU A 259 -18.77 8.25 -8.02
N PHE A 260 -19.09 9.19 -7.12
CA PHE A 260 -18.78 9.06 -5.69
C PHE A 260 -19.55 7.89 -5.05
N LEU A 261 -20.87 7.82 -5.29
CA LEU A 261 -21.71 6.73 -4.77
C LEU A 261 -21.29 5.38 -5.33
N PHE A 262 -21.01 5.30 -6.64
CA PHE A 262 -20.51 4.11 -7.30
C PHE A 262 -19.20 3.62 -6.67
N ALA A 263 -18.26 4.52 -6.44
CA ALA A 263 -16.96 4.17 -5.86
C ALA A 263 -17.10 3.58 -4.45
N ILE A 264 -17.96 4.18 -3.61
CA ILE A 264 -18.27 3.64 -2.27
C ILE A 264 -18.93 2.26 -2.41
N ALA A 265 -19.95 2.14 -3.24
CA ALA A 265 -20.67 0.87 -3.43
C ALA A 265 -19.74 -0.24 -3.94
N TRP A 266 -18.80 0.08 -4.85
CA TRP A 266 -17.81 -0.87 -5.36
C TRP A 266 -16.83 -1.31 -4.27
N GLY A 267 -16.23 -0.35 -3.55
CA GLY A 267 -15.27 -0.63 -2.48
C GLY A 267 -15.87 -1.42 -1.32
N PHE A 268 -17.01 -0.95 -0.79
CA PHE A 268 -17.70 -1.62 0.33
C PHE A 268 -18.36 -2.92 -0.10
N GLY A 269 -18.93 -2.98 -1.31
CA GLY A 269 -19.53 -4.19 -1.86
C GLY A 269 -18.51 -5.32 -1.99
N ALA A 270 -17.33 -5.04 -2.51
CA ALA A 270 -16.24 -6.00 -2.56
C ALA A 270 -15.76 -6.38 -1.16
N ALA A 271 -15.57 -5.42 -0.25
CA ALA A 271 -15.14 -5.66 1.12
C ALA A 271 -16.09 -6.64 1.85
N ILE A 272 -17.41 -6.41 1.74
CA ILE A 272 -18.44 -7.29 2.32
C ILE A 272 -18.44 -8.65 1.63
N LEU A 273 -18.32 -8.68 0.29
CA LEU A 273 -18.27 -9.93 -0.47
C LEU A 273 -17.12 -10.81 0.03
N TYR A 274 -15.91 -10.24 0.17
CA TYR A 274 -14.75 -10.99 0.69
C TYR A 274 -14.98 -11.46 2.13
N LYS A 275 -15.55 -10.63 3.00
CA LYS A 275 -15.90 -11.00 4.39
C LYS A 275 -16.85 -12.19 4.44
N THR A 276 -17.88 -12.24 3.58
CA THR A 276 -18.85 -13.35 3.55
C THR A 276 -18.25 -14.68 3.13
N PHE A 277 -17.15 -14.65 2.37
CA PHE A 277 -16.42 -15.86 1.96
C PHE A 277 -15.27 -16.24 2.91
N GLY A 278 -15.12 -15.55 4.05
CA GLY A 278 -14.13 -15.86 5.08
C GLY A 278 -12.78 -15.15 4.89
N PHE A 279 -12.70 -14.15 4.01
CA PHE A 279 -11.53 -13.28 3.87
C PHE A 279 -11.68 -12.01 4.69
N SER A 280 -10.60 -11.25 4.82
CA SER A 280 -10.65 -9.96 5.51
C SER A 280 -11.30 -8.86 4.64
N ILE A 281 -11.92 -7.88 5.32
CA ILE A 281 -12.49 -6.67 4.67
C ILE A 281 -11.42 -5.91 3.91
N GLU A 282 -10.23 -5.87 4.47
CA GLU A 282 -9.07 -5.13 3.98
C GLU A 282 -8.62 -5.62 2.62
N ILE A 283 -8.51 -6.93 2.44
CA ILE A 283 -8.17 -7.55 1.15
C ILE A 283 -9.23 -7.19 0.10
N GLY A 284 -10.52 -7.30 0.46
CA GLY A 284 -11.63 -6.97 -0.45
C GLY A 284 -11.58 -5.51 -0.92
N ALA A 285 -11.39 -4.57 0.01
CA ALA A 285 -11.30 -3.15 -0.29
C ALA A 285 -10.09 -2.82 -1.18
N LEU A 286 -8.93 -3.37 -0.87
CA LEU A 286 -7.70 -3.17 -1.63
C LEU A 286 -7.82 -3.68 -3.06
N LEU A 287 -8.31 -4.92 -3.24
CA LEU A 287 -8.50 -5.52 -4.56
C LEU A 287 -9.56 -4.80 -5.39
N ALA A 288 -10.62 -4.27 -4.74
CA ALA A 288 -11.58 -3.39 -5.41
C ALA A 288 -10.91 -2.13 -5.94
N GLY A 289 -10.02 -1.51 -5.16
CA GLY A 289 -9.24 -0.35 -5.59
C GLY A 289 -8.31 -0.69 -6.76
N ILE A 290 -7.55 -1.78 -6.66
CA ILE A 290 -6.64 -2.24 -7.73
C ILE A 290 -7.41 -2.52 -9.02
N SER A 291 -8.61 -3.10 -8.94
CA SER A 291 -9.44 -3.39 -10.10
C SER A 291 -9.84 -2.14 -10.88
N LEU A 292 -9.99 -1.00 -10.20
CA LEU A 292 -10.30 0.31 -10.80
C LEU A 292 -9.06 1.16 -11.11
N ALA A 293 -7.87 0.77 -10.66
CA ALA A 293 -6.64 1.56 -10.78
C ALA A 293 -6.26 1.94 -12.22
N SER A 294 -6.64 1.10 -13.20
CA SER A 294 -6.39 1.37 -14.63
C SER A 294 -7.48 2.19 -15.31
N THR A 295 -8.55 2.55 -14.60
CA THR A 295 -9.64 3.34 -15.17
C THR A 295 -9.29 4.84 -15.21
N PRO A 296 -9.80 5.60 -16.20
CA PRO A 296 -9.48 7.02 -16.34
C PRO A 296 -9.97 7.89 -15.16
N TYR A 297 -10.97 7.42 -14.41
CA TYR A 297 -11.56 8.12 -13.27
C TYR A 297 -10.98 7.71 -11.90
N ALA A 298 -9.98 6.84 -11.85
CA ALA A 298 -9.36 6.40 -10.60
C ALA A 298 -8.83 7.57 -9.75
N LYS A 299 -8.17 8.54 -10.38
CA LYS A 299 -7.66 9.75 -9.71
C LYS A 299 -8.78 10.61 -9.13
N GLU A 300 -9.88 10.79 -9.88
CA GLU A 300 -11.06 11.57 -9.45
C GLU A 300 -11.74 10.90 -8.26
N ILE A 301 -11.96 9.59 -8.32
CA ILE A 301 -12.50 8.80 -7.20
C ILE A 301 -11.62 8.99 -5.96
N GLY A 302 -10.31 8.79 -6.10
CA GLY A 302 -9.36 8.92 -5.00
C GLY A 302 -9.38 10.31 -4.36
N SER A 303 -9.44 11.38 -5.16
CA SER A 303 -9.47 12.76 -4.65
C SER A 303 -10.75 13.06 -3.85
N ARG A 304 -11.90 12.57 -4.30
CA ARG A 304 -13.20 12.81 -3.65
C ARG A 304 -13.39 12.01 -2.37
N LEU A 305 -12.88 10.78 -2.32
CA LEU A 305 -12.98 9.95 -1.13
C LEU A 305 -11.96 10.32 -0.04
N ARG A 306 -10.92 11.08 -0.37
CA ARG A 306 -9.84 11.42 0.57
C ARG A 306 -10.31 12.12 1.85
N PRO A 307 -11.16 13.17 1.81
CA PRO A 307 -11.63 13.82 3.05
C PRO A 307 -12.43 12.86 3.94
N LEU A 308 -13.27 12.01 3.33
CA LEU A 308 -14.06 11.03 4.05
C LEU A 308 -13.17 9.97 4.71
N ARG A 309 -12.19 9.46 3.96
CA ARG A 309 -11.16 8.55 4.49
C ARG A 309 -10.44 9.16 5.67
N ASP A 310 -9.94 10.40 5.54
CA ASP A 310 -9.13 11.05 6.58
C ASP A 310 -9.91 11.19 7.89
N PHE A 311 -11.20 11.54 7.82
CA PHE A 311 -12.07 11.59 9.00
C PHE A 311 -12.20 10.22 9.68
N PHE A 312 -12.54 9.17 8.94
CA PHE A 312 -12.75 7.84 9.53
C PHE A 312 -11.45 7.18 9.98
N VAL A 313 -10.31 7.50 9.35
CA VAL A 313 -8.99 7.04 9.79
C VAL A 313 -8.62 7.65 11.15
N VAL A 314 -9.00 8.90 11.43
CA VAL A 314 -8.84 9.48 12.78
C VAL A 314 -9.65 8.68 13.80
N VAL A 315 -10.90 8.35 13.49
CA VAL A 315 -11.75 7.53 14.37
C VAL A 315 -11.14 6.12 14.57
N PHE A 316 -10.56 5.54 13.55
CA PHE A 316 -9.82 4.27 13.66
C PHE A 316 -8.67 4.34 14.67
N PHE A 317 -7.81 5.36 14.60
CA PHE A 317 -6.71 5.50 15.55
C PHE A 317 -7.19 5.78 16.98
N ILE A 318 -8.30 6.50 17.13
CA ILE A 318 -8.95 6.70 18.43
C ILE A 318 -9.44 5.35 18.96
N ASN A 319 -10.13 4.57 18.12
CA ASN A 319 -10.60 3.22 18.50
C ASN A 319 -9.44 2.31 18.92
N LEU A 320 -8.30 2.38 18.24
CA LEU A 320 -7.11 1.62 18.63
C LEU A 320 -6.66 1.97 20.07
N GLY A 321 -6.76 3.24 20.44
CA GLY A 321 -6.45 3.70 21.80
C GLY A 321 -7.45 3.21 22.87
N THR A 322 -8.72 2.98 22.52
CA THR A 322 -9.74 2.55 23.49
C THR A 322 -9.61 1.09 23.92
N ILE A 323 -9.00 0.25 23.10
CA ILE A 323 -8.79 -1.19 23.37
C ILE A 323 -7.76 -1.39 24.50
N LEU A 324 -7.00 -0.36 24.86
CA LEU A 324 -5.94 -0.45 25.87
C LEU A 324 -6.52 -0.48 27.27
N SER A 325 -6.22 -1.57 28.01
CA SER A 325 -6.45 -1.70 29.44
C SER A 325 -5.14 -1.81 30.18
N PHE A 326 -4.99 -1.03 31.26
CA PHE A 326 -3.75 -1.01 32.06
C PHE A 326 -3.82 -1.89 33.30
N ASP A 327 -4.91 -2.62 33.52
CA ASP A 327 -5.21 -3.34 34.77
C ASP A 327 -4.29 -4.53 35.07
N SER A 328 -3.59 -5.08 34.06
CA SER A 328 -2.76 -6.29 34.21
C SER A 328 -1.24 -6.04 34.08
N ILE A 329 -0.78 -4.80 34.18
CA ILE A 329 0.57 -4.40 33.74
C ILE A 329 1.70 -4.79 34.71
N GLY A 330 1.42 -5.00 36.00
CA GLY A 330 2.45 -5.02 37.05
C GLY A 330 3.59 -6.04 36.88
N SER A 331 3.34 -7.24 36.38
CA SER A 331 4.34 -8.33 36.24
C SER A 331 4.84 -8.56 34.82
N THR A 332 4.17 -8.04 33.81
CA THR A 332 4.41 -8.37 32.39
C THR A 332 5.34 -7.41 31.65
N TRP A 333 5.81 -6.30 32.29
CA TRP A 333 6.66 -5.30 31.67
C TRP A 333 7.93 -5.83 31.01
N PRO A 334 8.71 -6.74 31.63
CA PRO A 334 9.91 -7.24 30.98
C PRO A 334 9.61 -7.96 29.68
N THR A 335 8.53 -8.76 29.64
CA THR A 335 8.05 -9.46 28.44
C THR A 335 7.66 -8.47 27.36
N VAL A 336 6.86 -7.44 27.69
CA VAL A 336 6.44 -6.40 26.74
C VAL A 336 7.65 -5.67 26.15
N ILE A 337 8.64 -5.31 26.96
CA ILE A 337 9.85 -4.63 26.48
C ILE A 337 10.64 -5.53 25.53
N ILE A 338 10.90 -6.79 25.91
CA ILE A 338 11.68 -7.72 25.08
C ILE A 338 10.98 -7.97 23.73
N LEU A 339 9.68 -8.23 23.73
CA LEU A 339 8.92 -8.47 22.51
C LEU A 339 8.84 -7.21 21.64
N SER A 340 8.72 -6.02 22.27
CA SER A 340 8.76 -4.74 21.54
C SER A 340 10.13 -4.51 20.88
N LEU A 341 11.24 -4.84 21.56
CA LEU A 341 12.58 -4.71 21.00
C LEU A 341 12.79 -5.68 19.81
N ILE A 342 12.20 -6.87 19.85
CA ILE A 342 12.25 -7.79 18.70
C ILE A 342 11.56 -7.15 17.49
N ALA A 343 10.38 -6.59 17.66
CA ALA A 343 9.65 -5.95 16.55
C ALA A 343 10.34 -4.67 16.06
N LEU A 344 10.93 -3.87 16.97
CA LEU A 344 11.56 -2.59 16.64
C LEU A 344 12.99 -2.71 16.10
N ILE A 345 13.72 -3.77 16.46
CA ILE A 345 15.14 -3.91 16.15
C ILE A 345 15.39 -5.16 15.31
N VAL A 346 14.99 -6.34 15.79
CA VAL A 346 15.33 -7.61 15.11
C VAL A 346 14.62 -7.72 13.78
N LYS A 347 13.35 -7.39 13.71
CA LYS A 347 12.56 -7.42 12.49
C LYS A 347 13.11 -6.48 11.38
N PRO A 348 13.43 -5.20 11.64
CA PRO A 348 14.14 -4.36 10.69
C PRO A 348 15.50 -4.90 10.26
N ILE A 349 16.31 -5.43 11.19
CA ILE A 349 17.61 -6.00 10.87
C ILE A 349 17.49 -7.18 9.92
N ILE A 350 16.52 -8.08 10.12
CA ILE A 350 16.24 -9.19 9.21
C ILE A 350 15.92 -8.65 7.82
N THR A 351 15.01 -7.68 7.73
CA THR A 351 14.60 -7.10 6.45
C THR A 351 15.75 -6.38 5.74
N LEU A 352 16.51 -5.58 6.48
CA LEU A 352 17.70 -4.89 5.99
C LEU A 352 18.74 -5.87 5.44
N SER A 353 18.99 -6.97 6.17
CA SER A 353 19.92 -8.01 5.75
C SER A 353 19.50 -8.68 4.45
N ILE A 354 18.22 -9.04 4.33
CA ILE A 354 17.72 -9.69 3.11
C ILE A 354 17.77 -8.75 1.91
N MET A 355 17.34 -7.49 2.09
CA MET A 355 17.40 -6.50 1.02
C MET A 355 18.84 -6.21 0.59
N GLY A 356 19.77 -6.13 1.54
CA GLY A 356 21.20 -6.02 1.24
C GLY A 356 21.75 -7.24 0.49
N MET A 357 21.33 -8.47 0.87
CA MET A 357 21.68 -9.69 0.11
C MET A 357 21.10 -9.69 -1.30
N MET A 358 19.95 -9.07 -1.52
CA MET A 358 19.33 -8.88 -2.82
C MET A 358 19.90 -7.67 -3.59
N ARG A 359 20.98 -7.06 -3.11
CA ARG A 359 21.73 -5.97 -3.74
C ARG A 359 20.99 -4.63 -3.80
N TYR A 360 20.04 -4.36 -2.89
CA TYR A 360 19.43 -3.03 -2.76
C TYR A 360 20.35 -2.08 -1.99
N THR A 361 20.28 -0.78 -2.33
CA THR A 361 21.07 0.26 -1.66
C THR A 361 20.77 0.31 -0.16
N LYS A 362 21.75 0.72 0.64
CA LYS A 362 21.61 0.92 2.10
C LYS A 362 20.44 1.84 2.45
N LEU A 363 20.22 2.92 1.65
CA LEU A 363 19.13 3.87 1.88
C LEU A 363 17.76 3.24 1.64
N THR A 364 17.55 2.57 0.49
CA THR A 364 16.29 1.89 0.17
C THR A 364 16.00 0.78 1.18
N SER A 365 17.02 -0.01 1.52
CA SER A 365 16.90 -1.10 2.49
C SER A 365 16.58 -0.59 3.90
N PHE A 366 17.22 0.50 4.34
CA PHE A 366 16.96 1.11 5.64
C PHE A 366 15.55 1.71 5.73
N LYS A 367 15.13 2.48 4.72
CA LYS A 367 13.79 3.07 4.71
C LYS A 367 12.68 2.02 4.67
N ALA A 368 12.84 0.96 3.87
CA ALA A 368 11.88 -0.13 3.83
C ALA A 368 11.84 -0.91 5.15
N SER A 369 13.01 -1.26 5.72
CA SER A 369 13.10 -2.02 6.96
C SER A 369 12.58 -1.25 8.16
N SER A 370 12.91 0.02 8.30
CA SER A 370 12.42 0.88 9.39
C SER A 370 10.90 1.14 9.29
N SER A 371 10.34 1.11 8.06
CA SER A 371 8.91 1.28 7.86
C SER A 371 8.09 0.13 8.42
N ILE A 372 8.59 -1.11 8.40
CA ILE A 372 7.87 -2.30 8.87
C ILE A 372 8.15 -2.65 10.35
N ALA A 373 8.84 -1.80 11.09
CA ALA A 373 9.26 -2.00 12.48
C ALA A 373 8.11 -1.84 13.49
N GLN A 374 6.97 -2.47 13.25
CA GLN A 374 5.81 -2.41 14.15
C GLN A 374 4.99 -3.68 14.07
N VAL A 375 4.10 -3.86 15.04
CA VAL A 375 3.15 -4.96 15.11
C VAL A 375 1.82 -4.52 14.49
N SER A 376 1.11 -5.44 13.84
CA SER A 376 -0.17 -5.21 13.16
C SER A 376 -1.37 -5.36 14.09
N GLU A 377 -2.50 -4.76 13.71
CA GLU A 377 -3.80 -5.07 14.28
C GLU A 377 -4.23 -6.53 13.99
N PHE A 378 -3.80 -7.11 12.85
CA PHE A 378 -4.01 -8.54 12.58
C PHE A 378 -3.36 -9.43 13.64
N SER A 379 -2.28 -8.99 14.25
CA SER A 379 -1.62 -9.68 15.37
C SER A 379 -2.53 -9.75 16.59
N LEU A 380 -3.28 -8.69 16.88
CA LEU A 380 -4.27 -8.67 17.96
C LEU A 380 -5.43 -9.62 17.65
N VAL A 381 -5.96 -9.59 16.43
CA VAL A 381 -7.04 -10.50 15.98
C VAL A 381 -6.58 -11.94 16.07
N LEU A 382 -5.35 -12.25 15.66
CA LEU A 382 -4.76 -13.58 15.73
C LEU A 382 -4.68 -14.09 17.18
N VAL A 383 -4.22 -13.24 18.11
CA VAL A 383 -4.11 -13.58 19.53
C VAL A 383 -5.49 -13.73 20.16
N ILE A 384 -6.44 -12.82 19.90
CA ILE A 384 -7.83 -12.93 20.41
C ILE A 384 -8.48 -14.22 19.93
N LEU A 385 -8.29 -14.59 18.67
CA LEU A 385 -8.78 -15.84 18.11
C LEU A 385 -8.11 -17.03 18.81
N ALA A 386 -6.80 -17.03 19.00
CA ALA A 386 -6.08 -18.10 19.69
C ALA A 386 -6.55 -18.27 21.14
N VAL A 387 -6.78 -17.17 21.86
CA VAL A 387 -7.35 -17.19 23.21
C VAL A 387 -8.78 -17.76 23.21
N SER A 388 -9.62 -17.36 22.28
CA SER A 388 -11.00 -17.89 22.15
C SER A 388 -11.02 -19.38 21.88
N GLN A 389 -9.99 -19.90 21.22
CA GLN A 389 -9.80 -21.33 20.93
C GLN A 389 -9.03 -22.08 22.02
N LYS A 390 -8.72 -21.42 23.15
CA LYS A 390 -7.95 -21.98 24.28
C LYS A 390 -6.54 -22.45 23.90
N LEU A 391 -5.97 -21.88 22.85
CA LEU A 391 -4.59 -22.12 22.41
C LEU A 391 -3.59 -21.15 23.07
N ALA A 392 -4.08 -20.11 23.73
CA ALA A 392 -3.28 -19.12 24.44
C ALA A 392 -4.01 -18.58 25.67
N SER A 393 -3.25 -18.08 26.64
CA SER A 393 -3.77 -17.45 27.85
C SER A 393 -4.41 -16.09 27.56
N PRO A 394 -5.43 -15.66 28.32
CA PRO A 394 -6.03 -14.32 28.17
C PRO A 394 -5.04 -13.18 28.36
N GLU A 395 -4.02 -13.36 29.18
CA GLU A 395 -2.95 -12.38 29.45
C GLU A 395 -2.18 -12.00 28.20
N LEU A 396 -2.05 -12.94 27.24
CA LEU A 396 -1.35 -12.71 25.99
C LEU A 396 -1.98 -11.57 25.17
N THR A 397 -3.31 -11.40 25.22
CA THR A 397 -3.97 -10.28 24.53
C THR A 397 -3.49 -8.93 25.06
N SER A 398 -3.36 -8.77 26.37
CA SER A 398 -2.85 -7.53 26.98
C SER A 398 -1.39 -7.28 26.62
N ILE A 399 -0.56 -8.31 26.67
CA ILE A 399 0.86 -8.23 26.30
C ILE A 399 1.01 -7.75 24.86
N ILE A 400 0.37 -8.40 23.90
CA ILE A 400 0.51 -8.05 22.47
C ILE A 400 -0.11 -6.69 22.17
N THR A 401 -1.18 -6.29 22.87
CA THR A 401 -1.76 -4.95 22.73
C THR A 401 -0.76 -3.86 23.17
N LEU A 402 -0.07 -4.05 24.29
CA LEU A 402 0.96 -3.12 24.75
C LEU A 402 2.17 -3.08 23.81
N VAL A 403 2.61 -4.26 23.33
CA VAL A 403 3.68 -4.36 22.32
C VAL A 403 3.28 -3.61 21.05
N ALA A 404 2.05 -3.77 20.57
CA ALA A 404 1.55 -3.07 19.39
C ALA A 404 1.59 -1.55 19.61
N LEU A 405 1.09 -1.05 20.74
CA LEU A 405 1.12 0.38 21.05
C LEU A 405 2.53 0.96 21.06
N ILE A 406 3.44 0.31 21.79
CA ILE A 406 4.84 0.75 21.88
C ILE A 406 5.48 0.75 20.49
N THR A 407 5.33 -0.35 19.76
CA THR A 407 5.97 -0.48 18.45
C THR A 407 5.37 0.47 17.41
N ILE A 408 4.07 0.71 17.41
CA ILE A 408 3.40 1.69 16.55
C ILE A 408 3.93 3.11 16.85
N THR A 409 4.04 3.45 18.12
CA THR A 409 4.53 4.76 18.56
C THR A 409 5.96 4.99 18.04
N PHE A 410 6.88 4.09 18.35
CA PHE A 410 8.28 4.24 17.96
C PHE A 410 8.50 4.13 16.45
N SER A 411 7.81 3.21 15.77
CA SER A 411 7.94 3.08 14.32
C SER A 411 7.43 4.29 13.55
N SER A 412 6.42 4.99 14.09
CA SER A 412 5.96 6.25 13.51
C SER A 412 7.08 7.29 13.46
N TYR A 413 7.88 7.37 14.53
CA TYR A 413 9.09 8.22 14.53
C TYR A 413 10.14 7.71 13.54
N PHE A 414 10.34 6.39 13.43
CA PHE A 414 11.31 5.83 12.48
C PHE A 414 10.93 6.20 11.04
N ILE A 415 9.66 6.14 10.67
CA ILE A 415 9.18 6.49 9.33
C ILE A 415 9.31 8.01 9.08
N ILE A 416 8.87 8.84 10.04
CA ILE A 416 8.86 10.30 9.87
C ILE A 416 10.29 10.84 9.78
N TYR A 417 11.17 10.36 10.65
CA TYR A 417 12.55 10.83 10.74
C TYR A 417 13.56 9.90 10.06
N ALA A 418 13.10 9.04 9.12
CA ALA A 418 13.94 8.05 8.45
C ALA A 418 15.21 8.66 7.82
N ASP A 419 15.10 9.83 7.20
CA ASP A 419 16.23 10.50 6.56
C ASP A 419 17.30 10.95 7.58
N LYS A 420 16.87 11.50 8.73
CA LYS A 420 17.78 11.89 9.82
C LYS A 420 18.42 10.69 10.51
N LEU A 421 17.64 9.62 10.72
CA LEU A 421 18.15 8.39 11.30
C LEU A 421 19.14 7.70 10.37
N TYR A 422 18.87 7.72 9.07
CA TYR A 422 19.78 7.19 8.07
C TYR A 422 21.15 7.89 8.14
N SER A 423 21.20 9.21 8.14
CA SER A 423 22.48 9.95 8.22
C SER A 423 23.31 9.63 9.46
N VAL A 424 22.67 9.29 10.59
CA VAL A 424 23.37 8.87 11.83
C VAL A 424 23.96 7.47 11.71
N PHE A 425 23.20 6.55 11.08
CA PHE A 425 23.59 5.14 11.01
C PHE A 425 24.34 4.75 9.73
N GLU A 426 24.44 5.62 8.75
CA GLU A 426 24.93 5.39 7.39
C GLU A 426 26.25 4.61 7.35
N LYS A 427 27.25 5.01 8.14
CA LYS A 427 28.56 4.33 8.20
C LYS A 427 28.45 2.87 8.66
N ARG A 428 27.50 2.56 9.57
CA ARG A 428 27.28 1.20 10.07
C ARG A 428 26.45 0.35 9.11
N LEU A 429 25.57 1.00 8.34
CA LEU A 429 24.72 0.34 7.35
C LEU A 429 25.50 -0.21 6.15
N SER A 430 26.73 0.26 5.92
CA SER A 430 27.62 -0.29 4.89
C SER A 430 27.95 -1.78 5.08
N LEU A 431 27.78 -2.35 6.31
CA LEU A 431 27.91 -3.78 6.58
C LEU A 431 26.84 -4.62 5.86
N PHE A 432 25.68 -4.05 5.61
CA PHE A 432 24.54 -4.72 4.96
C PHE A 432 24.50 -4.51 3.45
N GLU A 433 25.34 -3.64 2.92
CA GLU A 433 25.46 -3.40 1.49
C GLU A 433 26.51 -4.35 0.90
N ARG A 434 26.06 -5.23 0.01
CA ARG A 434 26.96 -6.14 -0.67
C ARG A 434 27.80 -5.32 -1.64
N ARG A 435 29.10 -5.29 -1.46
CA ARG A 435 30.06 -4.65 -2.38
C ARG A 435 29.89 -5.23 -3.78
N VAL A 436 29.03 -4.64 -4.57
CA VAL A 436 28.98 -4.81 -6.01
C VAL A 436 29.21 -3.44 -6.60
N VAL A 437 30.41 -2.97 -6.48
CA VAL A 437 30.98 -2.03 -7.45
C VAL A 437 32.48 -2.20 -7.38
N LYS A 438 33.06 -2.83 -8.37
CA LYS A 438 34.35 -2.43 -8.85
C LYS A 438 34.17 -1.07 -9.56
N ALA A 439 33.80 -0.04 -8.82
CA ALA A 439 34.13 1.30 -9.23
C ALA A 439 35.60 1.45 -8.89
N ASP A 440 36.44 1.49 -9.89
CA ASP A 440 37.83 1.88 -9.73
C ASP A 440 37.84 3.18 -8.94
N LYS A 441 38.42 3.15 -7.73
CA LYS A 441 38.57 4.32 -6.85
C LYS A 441 39.38 5.46 -7.48
N GLU A 442 39.93 5.25 -8.67
CA GLU A 442 40.74 6.20 -9.43
C GLU A 442 39.95 7.18 -10.31
N HIS A 443 38.61 7.07 -10.39
CA HIS A 443 37.84 7.86 -11.40
C HIS A 443 36.82 8.84 -10.80
N ARG A 444 37.05 9.40 -9.61
CA ARG A 444 36.32 10.60 -9.17
C ARG A 444 36.49 11.70 -10.23
N ASN A 445 35.37 12.20 -10.78
CA ASN A 445 35.29 13.36 -11.69
C ASN A 445 35.60 13.13 -13.19
N GLN A 446 35.23 12.02 -13.80
CA GLN A 446 35.56 11.83 -15.23
C GLN A 446 34.36 11.67 -16.19
N TYR A 447 33.13 11.58 -15.71
CA TYR A 447 32.00 11.37 -16.60
C TYR A 447 31.42 12.70 -17.10
N GLN A 448 31.42 12.85 -18.44
CA GLN A 448 30.84 14.03 -19.09
C GLN A 448 29.33 13.87 -19.33
N LEU A 449 28.87 12.62 -19.44
CA LEU A 449 27.48 12.27 -19.72
C LEU A 449 26.99 11.32 -18.62
N ILE A 450 25.89 11.67 -17.96
CA ILE A 450 25.27 10.86 -16.90
C ILE A 450 23.84 10.54 -17.30
N LEU A 451 23.47 9.26 -17.26
CA LEU A 451 22.12 8.78 -17.54
C LEU A 451 21.53 8.15 -16.29
N PHE A 452 20.47 8.73 -15.77
CA PHE A 452 19.66 8.12 -14.70
C PHE A 452 18.49 7.35 -15.30
N GLY A 453 18.45 6.03 -15.05
CA GLY A 453 17.44 5.11 -15.53
C GLY A 453 17.75 4.55 -16.93
N TYR A 454 17.76 3.24 -17.06
CA TYR A 454 17.98 2.55 -18.32
C TYR A 454 16.66 2.13 -18.98
N LYS A 455 15.70 1.64 -18.18
CA LYS A 455 14.36 1.27 -18.65
C LYS A 455 13.61 2.51 -19.17
N LYS A 456 12.54 2.33 -19.92
CA LYS A 456 11.64 3.41 -20.38
C LYS A 456 12.29 4.53 -21.22
N GLY A 457 13.18 4.16 -22.13
CA GLY A 457 13.81 5.10 -23.08
C GLY A 457 15.29 5.36 -22.81
N GLY A 458 15.82 4.95 -21.64
CA GLY A 458 17.25 5.11 -21.31
C GLY A 458 18.18 4.42 -22.28
N ALA A 459 17.82 3.22 -22.77
CA ALA A 459 18.58 2.53 -23.82
C ALA A 459 18.77 3.37 -25.09
N GLY A 460 17.80 4.20 -25.48
CA GLY A 460 17.93 5.13 -26.61
C GLY A 460 18.94 6.25 -26.34
N PHE A 461 18.93 6.82 -25.13
CA PHE A 461 19.92 7.81 -24.72
C PHE A 461 21.31 7.19 -24.58
N LEU A 462 21.43 5.96 -24.07
CA LEU A 462 22.70 5.25 -24.00
C LEU A 462 23.33 5.08 -25.39
N LYS A 463 22.57 4.67 -26.41
CA LYS A 463 23.05 4.60 -27.80
C LYS A 463 23.56 5.96 -28.29
N THR A 464 22.87 7.02 -27.93
CA THR A 464 23.30 8.39 -28.25
C THR A 464 24.60 8.74 -27.52
N PHE A 465 24.75 8.40 -26.25
CA PHE A 465 25.96 8.65 -25.46
C PHE A 465 27.17 7.91 -26.04
N VAL A 466 26.97 6.63 -26.39
CA VAL A 466 28.00 5.84 -27.08
C VAL A 466 28.42 6.49 -28.40
N SER A 467 27.46 6.97 -29.20
CA SER A 467 27.76 7.61 -30.49
C SER A 467 28.51 8.95 -30.35
N LEU A 468 28.36 9.66 -29.22
CA LEU A 468 29.09 10.88 -28.92
C LEU A 468 30.57 10.67 -28.57
N GLY A 469 30.97 9.41 -28.31
CA GLY A 469 32.36 9.05 -28.00
C GLY A 469 32.94 9.69 -26.74
N LYS A 470 32.07 10.19 -25.84
CA LYS A 470 32.46 10.82 -24.56
C LYS A 470 32.33 9.82 -23.42
N LYS A 471 33.09 10.06 -22.34
CA LYS A 471 32.96 9.25 -21.13
C LYS A 471 31.58 9.40 -20.53
N TYR A 472 30.86 8.30 -20.44
CA TYR A 472 29.50 8.25 -19.89
C TYR A 472 29.38 7.23 -18.77
N ILE A 473 28.32 7.38 -17.97
CA ILE A 473 27.91 6.41 -16.97
C ILE A 473 26.39 6.29 -16.95
N VAL A 474 25.90 5.08 -16.73
CA VAL A 474 24.48 4.79 -16.52
C VAL A 474 24.26 4.48 -15.06
N ILE A 475 23.30 5.11 -14.45
CA ILE A 475 22.93 4.93 -13.04
C ILE A 475 21.53 4.35 -12.98
N ASP A 476 21.40 3.19 -12.36
CA ASP A 476 20.11 2.58 -12.12
C ASP A 476 20.11 1.92 -10.73
N TYR A 477 18.94 1.87 -10.10
CA TYR A 477 18.75 1.21 -8.81
C TYR A 477 18.22 -0.22 -8.95
N ASP A 478 17.90 -0.65 -10.17
CA ASP A 478 17.34 -1.98 -10.45
C ASP A 478 18.48 -2.99 -10.71
N PRO A 479 18.68 -3.99 -9.82
CA PRO A 479 19.73 -4.98 -10.01
C PRO A 479 19.64 -5.75 -11.33
N GLU A 480 18.41 -5.98 -11.85
CA GLU A 480 18.21 -6.66 -13.14
C GLU A 480 18.74 -5.81 -14.30
N VAL A 481 18.62 -4.49 -14.20
CA VAL A 481 19.18 -3.54 -15.19
C VAL A 481 20.72 -3.56 -15.13
N ILE A 482 21.26 -3.57 -13.94
CA ILE A 482 22.72 -3.63 -13.73
C ILE A 482 23.30 -4.90 -14.34
N ASP A 483 22.65 -6.06 -14.11
CA ASP A 483 23.08 -7.32 -14.72
C ASP A 483 23.08 -7.24 -16.27
N VAL A 484 22.10 -6.54 -16.87
CA VAL A 484 22.06 -6.32 -18.34
C VAL A 484 23.15 -5.37 -18.80
N LEU A 485 23.40 -4.27 -18.10
CA LEU A 485 24.46 -3.32 -18.45
C LEU A 485 25.84 -3.95 -18.31
N GLU A 486 26.06 -4.80 -17.31
CA GLU A 486 27.28 -5.58 -17.11
C GLU A 486 27.51 -6.57 -18.26
N GLN A 487 26.48 -7.33 -18.66
CA GLN A 487 26.56 -8.28 -19.79
C GLN A 487 26.92 -7.62 -21.12
N HIS A 488 26.52 -6.35 -21.31
CA HIS A 488 26.82 -5.57 -22.52
C HIS A 488 28.05 -4.67 -22.38
N GLU A 489 28.86 -4.85 -21.33
CA GLU A 489 30.10 -4.11 -21.06
C GLU A 489 29.93 -2.57 -21.04
N HIS A 490 28.74 -2.09 -20.61
CA HIS A 490 28.51 -0.66 -20.45
C HIS A 490 29.04 -0.15 -19.10
N ASN A 491 29.47 1.11 -19.05
CA ASN A 491 29.81 1.76 -17.79
C ASN A 491 28.54 2.03 -16.98
N TYR A 492 28.45 1.47 -15.79
CA TYR A 492 27.29 1.61 -14.92
C TYR A 492 27.69 1.85 -13.46
N LEU A 493 26.78 2.44 -12.71
CA LEU A 493 26.80 2.47 -11.25
C LEU A 493 25.44 2.06 -10.71
N TYR A 494 25.47 1.24 -9.68
CA TYR A 494 24.28 0.88 -8.94
C TYR A 494 24.03 1.94 -7.85
N GLY A 495 22.92 2.67 -7.91
CA GLY A 495 22.61 3.70 -6.94
C GLY A 495 21.22 4.30 -7.10
N ASP A 496 20.77 4.99 -6.04
CA ASP A 496 19.50 5.71 -6.02
C ASP A 496 19.74 7.19 -6.34
N ALA A 497 19.07 7.71 -7.34
CA ALA A 497 19.14 9.11 -7.75
C ALA A 497 18.64 10.10 -6.68
N THR A 498 18.05 9.63 -5.58
CA THR A 498 17.61 10.46 -4.46
C THR A 498 18.63 10.53 -3.32
N ASP A 499 19.72 9.77 -3.40
CA ASP A 499 20.77 9.71 -2.40
C ASP A 499 21.83 10.80 -2.68
N GLN A 500 21.86 11.85 -1.88
CA GLN A 500 22.76 13.00 -2.09
C GLN A 500 24.24 12.63 -1.97
N GLU A 501 24.62 11.77 -1.04
CA GLU A 501 26.01 11.33 -0.89
C GLU A 501 26.47 10.51 -2.09
N PHE A 502 25.58 9.68 -2.63
CA PHE A 502 25.83 8.95 -3.87
C PHE A 502 26.01 9.92 -5.05
N LEU A 503 25.20 10.97 -5.15
CA LEU A 503 25.31 11.99 -6.20
C LEU A 503 26.65 12.76 -6.11
N GLU A 504 27.14 13.03 -4.91
CA GLU A 504 28.49 13.61 -4.70
C GLU A 504 29.59 12.61 -5.09
N GLU A 505 29.46 11.34 -4.78
CA GLU A 505 30.43 10.30 -5.14
C GLU A 505 30.53 10.13 -6.66
N VAL A 506 29.40 10.20 -7.37
CA VAL A 506 29.35 10.16 -8.85
C VAL A 506 30.04 11.35 -9.49
N GLY A 507 30.15 12.47 -8.79
CA GLY A 507 30.77 13.68 -9.30
C GLY A 507 29.92 14.39 -10.37
N ILE A 508 28.62 14.53 -10.10
CA ILE A 508 27.66 15.23 -10.98
C ILE A 508 28.16 16.63 -11.37
N GLU A 509 28.93 17.27 -10.51
CA GLU A 509 29.50 18.60 -10.74
C GLU A 509 30.34 18.71 -12.00
N SER A 510 30.95 17.62 -12.46
CA SER A 510 31.81 17.57 -13.66
C SER A 510 31.06 17.22 -14.95
N ALA A 511 29.81 16.83 -14.84
CA ALA A 511 29.00 16.41 -15.98
C ALA A 511 28.65 17.61 -16.88
N LYS A 512 28.64 17.38 -18.19
CA LYS A 512 28.17 18.36 -19.19
C LYS A 512 26.71 18.16 -19.54
N LEU A 513 26.26 16.89 -19.51
CA LEU A 513 24.90 16.51 -19.79
C LEU A 513 24.44 15.43 -18.81
N ILE A 514 23.32 15.69 -18.19
CA ILE A 514 22.64 14.76 -17.29
C ILE A 514 21.25 14.51 -17.86
N VAL A 515 20.91 13.24 -18.06
CA VAL A 515 19.60 12.84 -18.57
C VAL A 515 18.94 11.92 -17.54
N SER A 516 17.72 12.25 -17.14
CA SER A 516 16.89 11.39 -16.31
C SER A 516 15.70 10.87 -17.10
N THR A 517 15.64 9.55 -17.26
CA THR A 517 14.46 8.86 -17.81
C THR A 517 13.53 8.35 -16.72
N ILE A 518 13.84 8.66 -15.46
CA ILE A 518 13.01 8.33 -14.31
C ILE A 518 11.67 9.05 -14.44
N THR A 519 10.58 8.31 -14.22
CA THR A 519 9.22 8.86 -14.38
C THR A 519 8.64 9.43 -13.08
N ASP A 520 9.34 9.24 -11.95
CA ASP A 520 8.91 9.79 -10.65
C ASP A 520 9.25 11.27 -10.56
N PHE A 521 8.21 12.09 -10.40
CA PHE A 521 8.35 13.54 -10.33
C PHE A 521 9.22 14.01 -9.16
N GLN A 522 9.05 13.39 -7.98
CA GLN A 522 9.82 13.80 -6.78
C GLN A 522 11.32 13.51 -6.92
N THR A 523 11.66 12.39 -7.54
CA THR A 523 13.06 12.06 -7.86
C THR A 523 13.67 13.10 -8.78
N ASN A 524 12.95 13.48 -9.85
CA ASN A 524 13.43 14.51 -10.77
C ASN A 524 13.54 15.89 -10.12
N MET A 525 12.65 16.26 -9.20
CA MET A 525 12.74 17.48 -8.41
C MET A 525 13.99 17.51 -7.52
N ILE A 526 14.31 16.38 -6.87
CA ILE A 526 15.52 16.26 -6.04
C ILE A 526 16.77 16.40 -6.91
N LEU A 527 16.80 15.74 -8.06
CA LEU A 527 17.91 15.85 -9.01
C LEU A 527 18.07 17.28 -9.52
N ALA A 528 16.98 17.95 -9.96
CA ALA A 528 17.01 19.33 -10.43
C ALA A 528 17.57 20.28 -9.36
N SER A 529 17.00 20.20 -8.15
CA SER A 529 17.44 21.02 -7.01
C SER A 529 18.90 20.77 -6.62
N TYR A 530 19.34 19.52 -6.69
CA TYR A 530 20.73 19.17 -6.38
C TYR A 530 21.69 19.69 -7.46
N ILE A 531 21.38 19.50 -8.74
CA ILE A 531 22.19 19.96 -9.87
C ILE A 531 22.31 21.48 -9.88
N GLU A 532 21.20 22.19 -9.66
CA GLU A 532 21.20 23.66 -9.61
C GLU A 532 22.09 24.20 -8.49
N LYS A 533 22.00 23.60 -7.29
CA LYS A 533 22.79 24.01 -6.12
C LYS A 533 24.29 23.73 -6.26
N THR A 534 24.65 22.58 -6.85
CA THR A 534 26.05 22.14 -6.92
C THR A 534 26.78 22.63 -8.17
N ASN A 535 26.11 22.74 -9.30
CA ASN A 535 26.73 23.00 -10.58
C ASN A 535 26.47 24.43 -11.13
N HIS A 536 25.62 25.21 -10.47
CA HIS A 536 25.29 26.60 -10.86
C HIS A 536 24.99 26.77 -12.36
N GLY A 537 24.17 25.86 -12.94
CA GLY A 537 23.74 25.93 -14.33
C GLY A 537 24.80 25.58 -15.39
N LYS A 538 25.89 24.89 -15.02
CA LYS A 538 26.94 24.48 -15.99
C LYS A 538 26.62 23.16 -16.71
N SER A 539 25.81 22.29 -16.13
CA SER A 539 25.35 21.04 -16.73
C SER A 539 24.00 21.22 -17.39
N LEU A 540 23.86 20.69 -18.59
CA LEU A 540 22.55 20.57 -19.22
C LEU A 540 21.78 19.41 -18.54
N PHE A 541 20.63 19.70 -17.93
CA PHE A 541 19.76 18.71 -17.28
C PHE A 541 18.47 18.49 -18.06
N ILE A 542 18.29 17.24 -18.52
CA ILE A 542 17.10 16.79 -19.24
C ILE A 542 16.36 15.75 -18.38
N CYS A 543 15.08 15.94 -18.12
CA CYS A 543 14.29 15.00 -17.33
C CYS A 543 12.89 14.75 -17.91
N ASN A 544 12.19 13.76 -17.35
CA ASN A 544 10.83 13.39 -17.73
C ASN A 544 9.78 14.05 -16.82
N ALA A 545 8.63 14.40 -17.39
CA ALA A 545 7.41 14.69 -16.67
C ALA A 545 6.20 14.00 -17.32
N ASP A 546 5.16 13.76 -16.52
CA ASP A 546 3.91 13.15 -16.96
C ASP A 546 2.82 14.19 -17.27
N SER A 547 2.98 15.42 -16.81
CA SER A 547 2.02 16.52 -16.98
C SER A 547 2.71 17.86 -17.24
N ALA A 548 1.99 18.79 -17.88
CA ALA A 548 2.48 20.15 -18.12
C ALA A 548 2.72 20.91 -16.81
N HIS A 549 1.96 20.63 -15.75
CA HIS A 549 2.16 21.23 -14.44
C HIS A 549 3.49 20.79 -13.82
N HIS A 550 3.77 19.49 -13.78
CA HIS A 550 5.05 18.97 -13.31
C HIS A 550 6.23 19.47 -14.14
N ALA A 551 6.04 19.60 -15.47
CA ALA A 551 7.08 20.17 -16.32
C ALA A 551 7.40 21.63 -15.95
N SER A 552 6.38 22.46 -15.68
CA SER A 552 6.56 23.84 -15.23
C SER A 552 7.33 23.92 -13.91
N GLU A 553 7.00 23.05 -12.94
CA GLU A 553 7.71 23.00 -11.66
C GLU A 553 9.17 22.57 -11.82
N LEU A 554 9.46 21.58 -12.69
CA LEU A 554 10.83 21.13 -12.98
C LEU A 554 11.66 22.22 -13.69
N TYR A 555 11.07 22.99 -14.60
CA TYR A 555 11.75 24.14 -15.21
C TYR A 555 12.07 25.22 -14.18
N ASN A 556 11.15 25.49 -13.24
CA ASN A 556 11.37 26.45 -12.16
C ASN A 556 12.48 26.00 -11.19
N GLU A 557 12.71 24.68 -11.05
CA GLU A 557 13.75 24.10 -10.19
C GLU A 557 15.10 23.94 -10.92
N GLY A 558 15.21 24.37 -12.18
CA GLY A 558 16.48 24.41 -12.91
C GLY A 558 16.67 23.31 -13.96
N ALA A 559 15.62 22.63 -14.42
CA ALA A 559 15.74 21.73 -15.56
C ALA A 559 15.85 22.55 -16.88
N ASP A 560 16.80 22.20 -17.76
CA ASP A 560 16.96 22.85 -19.05
C ASP A 560 15.95 22.35 -20.10
N TYR A 561 15.58 21.09 -20.02
CA TYR A 561 14.57 20.52 -20.90
C TYR A 561 13.75 19.42 -20.19
N VAL A 562 12.44 19.56 -20.24
CA VAL A 562 11.53 18.56 -19.67
C VAL A 562 10.81 17.83 -20.80
N MET A 563 11.07 16.53 -20.87
CA MET A 563 10.42 15.65 -21.84
C MET A 563 9.01 15.32 -21.37
N LEU A 564 8.04 15.59 -22.24
CA LEU A 564 6.65 15.16 -22.12
C LEU A 564 6.38 14.11 -23.20
N PRO A 565 6.56 12.80 -22.96
CA PRO A 565 6.56 11.76 -23.99
C PRO A 565 5.29 11.75 -24.84
N HIS A 566 4.12 12.01 -24.23
CA HIS A 566 2.86 12.07 -24.95
C HIS A 566 2.77 13.26 -25.93
N TYR A 567 3.28 14.42 -25.55
CA TYR A 567 3.30 15.62 -26.39
C TYR A 567 4.30 15.46 -27.53
N ILE A 568 5.51 14.97 -27.24
CA ILE A 568 6.57 14.73 -28.25
C ILE A 568 6.06 13.70 -29.27
N GLY A 569 5.42 12.61 -28.82
CA GLY A 569 4.82 11.61 -29.68
C GLY A 569 3.73 12.19 -30.59
N SER A 570 2.83 13.00 -30.03
CA SER A 570 1.73 13.63 -30.77
C SER A 570 2.25 14.65 -31.80
N ASP A 571 3.22 15.47 -31.42
CA ASP A 571 3.82 16.47 -32.33
C ASP A 571 4.56 15.79 -33.49
N ARG A 572 5.34 14.75 -33.21
CA ARG A 572 6.04 13.98 -34.25
C ARG A 572 5.07 13.33 -35.23
N ILE A 573 4.00 12.73 -34.75
CA ILE A 573 2.96 12.14 -35.63
C ILE A 573 2.19 13.24 -36.36
N GLY A 574 1.86 14.34 -35.69
CA GLY A 574 1.24 15.51 -36.32
C GLY A 574 2.06 16.07 -37.47
N THR A 575 3.37 16.22 -37.28
CA THR A 575 4.32 16.64 -38.32
C THR A 575 4.38 15.63 -39.47
N PHE A 576 4.39 14.33 -39.16
CA PHE A 576 4.34 13.28 -40.17
C PHE A 576 3.04 13.32 -40.99
N ILE A 577 1.88 13.53 -40.34
CA ILE A 577 0.58 13.67 -41.02
C ILE A 577 0.60 14.89 -41.94
N LYS A 578 1.11 16.05 -41.46
CA LYS A 578 1.22 17.25 -42.29
C LYS A 578 2.08 17.01 -43.54
N LYS A 579 3.21 16.29 -43.40
CA LYS A 579 4.15 15.99 -44.50
C LYS A 579 3.63 14.94 -45.47
N SER A 580 2.99 13.89 -44.98
CA SER A 580 2.57 12.71 -45.76
C SER A 580 1.11 12.80 -46.27
N GLY A 581 0.34 13.75 -45.74
CA GLY A 581 -1.09 13.85 -45.97
C GLY A 581 -1.83 12.61 -45.49
N LEU A 582 -2.98 12.31 -46.05
CA LEU A 582 -3.80 11.14 -45.71
C LEU A 582 -3.47 9.90 -46.58
N LYS A 583 -2.25 9.85 -47.16
CA LYS A 583 -1.85 8.77 -48.08
C LYS A 583 -1.51 7.48 -47.32
N LYS A 584 -2.37 6.48 -47.41
CA LYS A 584 -2.23 5.16 -46.77
C LYS A 584 -0.90 4.47 -47.10
N SER A 585 -0.36 4.70 -48.30
CA SER A 585 0.94 4.16 -48.73
C SER A 585 2.13 4.67 -47.86
N GLU A 586 2.14 5.96 -47.51
CA GLU A 586 3.17 6.54 -46.68
C GLU A 586 3.10 6.01 -45.23
N PHE A 587 1.90 5.83 -44.70
CA PHE A 587 1.72 5.21 -43.39
C PHE A 587 2.14 3.74 -43.38
N ARG A 588 1.95 2.98 -44.47
CA ARG A 588 2.46 1.61 -44.61
C ARG A 588 4.01 1.58 -44.58
N LYS A 589 4.68 2.47 -45.31
CA LYS A 589 6.14 2.58 -45.28
C LYS A 589 6.66 2.95 -43.89
N PHE A 590 6.02 3.90 -43.23
CA PHE A 590 6.35 4.29 -41.85
C PHE A 590 6.16 3.11 -40.90
N ARG A 591 5.05 2.38 -41.00
CA ARG A 591 4.78 1.18 -40.21
C ARG A 591 5.87 0.13 -40.35
N THR A 592 6.30 -0.20 -41.58
CA THR A 592 7.36 -1.20 -41.80
C THR A 592 8.67 -0.76 -41.14
N LYS A 593 9.08 0.51 -41.29
CA LYS A 593 10.26 1.05 -40.62
C LYS A 593 10.12 1.04 -39.08
N HIS A 594 8.94 1.35 -38.58
CA HIS A 594 8.70 1.38 -37.12
C HIS A 594 8.68 -0.02 -36.53
N LEU A 595 8.11 -1.02 -37.25
CA LEU A 595 8.16 -2.42 -36.80
C LEU A 595 9.59 -2.94 -36.74
N ALA A 596 10.41 -2.70 -37.78
CA ALA A 596 11.84 -3.06 -37.76
C ALA A 596 12.60 -2.34 -36.63
N TYR A 597 12.28 -1.08 -36.34
CA TYR A 597 12.83 -0.36 -35.20
C TYR A 597 12.44 -1.02 -33.86
N LEU A 598 11.17 -1.41 -33.70
CA LEU A 598 10.68 -2.07 -32.49
C LEU A 598 11.35 -3.44 -32.30
N GLU A 599 11.46 -4.24 -33.34
CA GLU A 599 12.14 -5.54 -33.32
C GLU A 599 13.59 -5.39 -32.85
N ASN A 600 14.35 -4.48 -33.45
CA ASN A 600 15.76 -4.23 -33.09
C ASN A 600 15.96 -3.61 -31.70
N HIS A 601 14.93 -2.94 -31.12
CA HIS A 601 15.04 -2.31 -29.80
C HIS A 601 14.46 -3.16 -28.67
N TYR A 602 13.53 -4.05 -28.99
CA TYR A 602 12.94 -4.98 -28.00
C TYR A 602 13.73 -6.29 -27.88
N ASP A 603 14.59 -6.61 -28.86
CA ASP A 603 15.47 -7.78 -28.79
C ASP A 603 16.54 -7.67 -27.72
N ASP A 604 16.93 -6.46 -27.33
CA ASP A 604 17.89 -6.16 -26.25
C ASP A 604 17.24 -6.00 -24.85
N SER A 605 15.93 -6.24 -24.71
CA SER A 605 15.23 -6.05 -23.45
C SER A 605 15.05 -7.39 -22.71
N PRO A 606 15.32 -7.47 -21.40
CA PRO A 606 15.11 -8.69 -20.59
C PRO A 606 13.64 -9.15 -20.52
N LEU A 607 12.71 -8.43 -21.16
CA LEU A 607 11.30 -8.78 -21.27
C LEU A 607 10.97 -9.76 -22.42
N LYS A 608 11.96 -10.50 -22.89
CA LYS A 608 11.91 -11.37 -24.08
C LYS A 608 10.84 -12.47 -24.12
N HIS A 609 10.16 -12.80 -23.04
CA HIS A 609 9.36 -14.05 -23.02
C HIS A 609 7.85 -13.92 -23.22
N ASP A 610 7.22 -12.75 -23.04
CA ASP A 610 5.75 -12.71 -23.07
C ASP A 610 5.10 -11.90 -24.22
N HIS A 611 5.82 -10.99 -24.87
CA HIS A 611 5.21 -10.11 -25.90
C HIS A 611 5.50 -10.52 -27.35
N LEU A 612 6.54 -11.32 -27.62
CA LEU A 612 6.89 -11.80 -28.97
C LEU A 612 5.85 -12.78 -29.55
N ARG A 613 5.18 -13.57 -28.69
CA ARG A 613 4.09 -14.46 -29.14
C ARG A 613 2.85 -13.73 -29.66
N LEU A 614 2.56 -12.54 -29.12
CA LEU A 614 1.44 -11.72 -29.61
C LEU A 614 1.75 -11.00 -30.92
N GLY A 615 2.99 -10.52 -31.11
CA GLY A 615 3.42 -9.88 -32.35
C GLY A 615 3.43 -10.84 -33.54
N HIS A 616 3.99 -12.03 -33.39
CA HIS A 616 4.00 -13.06 -34.44
C HIS A 616 2.60 -13.62 -34.77
N ALA A 617 1.73 -13.76 -33.77
CA ALA A 617 0.35 -14.21 -33.99
C ALA A 617 -0.49 -13.16 -34.74
N VAL A 618 -0.26 -11.87 -34.49
CA VAL A 618 -0.92 -10.77 -35.21
C VAL A 618 -0.40 -10.64 -36.64
N LEU A 619 0.92 -10.80 -36.86
CA LEU A 619 1.52 -10.76 -38.20
C LEU A 619 1.09 -11.97 -39.05
N ALA A 620 1.08 -13.18 -38.50
CA ALA A 620 0.63 -14.39 -39.19
C ALA A 620 -0.87 -14.31 -39.56
N LYS A 621 -1.70 -13.76 -38.69
CA LYS A 621 -3.13 -13.55 -38.95
C LYS A 621 -3.40 -12.45 -39.99
N MET A 622 -2.50 -11.47 -40.12
CA MET A 622 -2.59 -10.42 -41.15
C MET A 622 -2.07 -10.88 -42.52
N GLU A 623 -1.05 -11.74 -42.56
CA GLU A 623 -0.61 -12.38 -43.83
C GLU A 623 -1.65 -13.34 -44.37
N SER A 624 -2.38 -14.07 -43.52
CA SER A 624 -3.48 -14.92 -43.95
C SER A 624 -4.66 -14.11 -44.53
N LEU A 625 -4.95 -12.92 -43.98
CA LEU A 625 -6.01 -12.03 -44.47
C LEU A 625 -5.64 -11.30 -45.79
N THR A 626 -4.34 -11.12 -46.06
CA THR A 626 -3.89 -10.54 -47.34
C THR A 626 -3.78 -11.57 -48.47
N LYS A 627 -3.69 -12.87 -48.14
CA LYS A 627 -3.74 -13.97 -49.14
C LYS A 627 -5.16 -14.35 -49.57
N THR A 628 -6.16 -14.02 -48.75
CA THR A 628 -7.59 -14.27 -49.09
C THR A 628 -8.28 -13.12 -49.82
N ALA A 629 -7.57 -12.00 -50.04
CA ALA A 629 -8.06 -10.81 -50.73
C ALA A 629 -7.40 -10.60 -52.11
N LYS A 630 -6.76 -11.62 -52.66
CA LYS A 630 -6.41 -11.78 -54.07
C LYS A 630 -7.24 -12.94 -54.64
#